data_c3a8de950f889f4e8c0f2e717daa9e0c
#
_entry.id   c3a8de950f889f4e8c0f2e717daa9e0c
#
_cell.length_a   1.000
_cell.length_b   1.000
_cell.length_c   1.000
_cell.angle_alpha   90.00
_cell.angle_beta   90.00
_cell.angle_gamma   90.00
#
_symmetry.space_group_name_H-M   'P 1'
#
loop_
_entity.id
_entity.type
_entity.pdbx_description
1 polymer ?
#
loop_
_entity_poly.entity_id
_entity_poly.type
_entity_poly.pdbx_seq_one_letter_code
_entity_poly.pdbx_strand_id
1 'polypeptide(L)'
;MFNLIILIMMSLAWASSYVVISTVELILSPLSISAALTTVGAIVMVFIVRVIQRRPLLPTLISNPVPLLVMSLTAISLPQLSVVIAEKDVAPGLAAVIGTTVPVATFLVSAFILKTTPKNWINLLGIFVAVAGIVTFADPKELMAHKGAISSIGIMMAGGLVFVANGIYAQRATSHLDQIALTTWILIFAAIGLSTLALVFEGGLPEALLNTKVLMEIGFGGAITMAAAYYLYYFLLARAGPSFACLYAFLVPPLGVLLSVMFAGMTLNVLNVVGLGVSLMGLALVFIGNARSGNRS
;
A
#
# COMPACT_ATOMS: atom_id res chain seq x y z
N MET A 1 21.43 -4.14 10.03
CA MET A 1 20.66 -3.42 11.07
C MET A 1 19.91 -2.21 10.49
N PHE A 2 20.58 -1.27 9.79
CA PHE A 2 19.95 -0.07 9.23
C PHE A 2 18.74 -0.36 8.30
N ASN A 3 18.89 -1.24 7.28
CA ASN A 3 17.78 -1.59 6.37
C ASN A 3 16.58 -2.24 7.09
N LEU A 4 16.82 -3.00 8.16
CA LEU A 4 15.75 -3.58 8.97
C LEU A 4 14.95 -2.52 9.72
N ILE A 5 15.62 -1.50 10.26
CA ILE A 5 14.95 -0.37 10.93
C ILE A 5 14.05 0.36 9.92
N ILE A 6 14.55 0.64 8.72
CA ILE A 6 13.76 1.28 7.66
C ILE A 6 12.55 0.43 7.28
N LEU A 7 12.74 -0.89 7.13
CA LEU A 7 11.67 -1.82 6.83
C LEU A 7 10.56 -1.78 7.90
N ILE A 8 10.94 -1.80 9.18
CA ILE A 8 9.98 -1.73 10.30
C ILE A 8 9.25 -0.38 10.30
N MET A 9 9.96 0.73 10.15
CA MET A 9 9.36 2.07 10.11
C MET A 9 8.38 2.21 8.95
N MET A 10 8.77 1.77 7.75
CA MET A 10 7.93 1.78 6.56
C MET A 10 6.67 0.91 6.76
N SER A 11 6.84 -0.30 7.31
CA SER A 11 5.74 -1.22 7.54
C SER A 11 4.75 -0.68 8.58
N LEU A 12 5.25 -0.05 9.64
CA LEU A 12 4.42 0.61 10.65
C LEU A 12 3.66 1.80 10.04
N ALA A 13 4.34 2.60 9.22
CA ALA A 13 3.72 3.73 8.53
C ALA A 13 2.59 3.27 7.59
N TRP A 14 2.78 2.21 6.80
CA TRP A 14 1.70 1.67 5.97
C TRP A 14 0.61 0.99 6.79
N ALA A 15 0.95 0.27 7.84
CA ALA A 15 -0.03 -0.35 8.73
C ALA A 15 -0.95 0.69 9.38
N SER A 16 -0.44 1.88 9.71
CA SER A 16 -1.25 2.96 10.28
C SER A 16 -2.25 3.56 9.28
N SER A 17 -2.07 3.39 7.97
CA SER A 17 -3.01 3.93 6.97
C SER A 17 -4.42 3.37 7.13
N TYR A 18 -4.56 2.10 7.43
CA TYR A 18 -5.85 1.45 7.64
C TYR A 18 -6.63 2.08 8.80
N VAL A 19 -5.94 2.43 9.89
CA VAL A 19 -6.56 3.10 11.02
C VAL A 19 -6.91 4.55 10.68
N VAL A 20 -6.00 5.28 10.04
CA VAL A 20 -6.26 6.68 9.63
C VAL A 20 -7.48 6.76 8.71
N ILE A 21 -7.58 5.86 7.71
CA ILE A 21 -8.71 5.83 6.79
C ILE A 21 -10.00 5.57 7.56
N SER A 22 -10.04 4.57 8.45
CA SER A 22 -11.24 4.20 9.20
C SER A 22 -11.76 5.32 10.12
N THR A 23 -10.90 6.25 10.54
CA THR A 23 -11.33 7.38 11.39
C THR A 23 -12.03 8.48 10.59
N VAL A 24 -11.77 8.60 9.28
CA VAL A 24 -12.29 9.68 8.43
C VAL A 24 -13.29 9.20 7.38
N GLU A 25 -13.41 7.92 7.11
CA GLU A 25 -14.27 7.34 6.05
C GLU A 25 -15.77 7.55 6.27
N LEU A 26 -16.20 7.76 7.52
CA LEU A 26 -17.58 8.08 7.85
C LEU A 26 -17.95 9.54 7.52
N ILE A 27 -16.96 10.38 7.32
CA ILE A 27 -17.12 11.84 7.16
C ILE A 27 -16.74 12.29 5.76
N LEU A 28 -15.74 11.64 5.17
CA LEU A 28 -15.19 11.97 3.85
C LEU A 28 -15.45 10.85 2.85
N SER A 29 -15.62 11.21 1.59
CA SER A 29 -15.69 10.24 0.49
C SER A 29 -14.32 9.60 0.21
N PRO A 30 -14.26 8.39 -0.39
CA PRO A 30 -12.99 7.76 -0.75
C PRO A 30 -12.08 8.62 -1.61
N LEU A 31 -12.66 9.38 -2.52
CA LEU A 31 -11.88 10.22 -3.43
C LEU A 31 -11.31 11.44 -2.70
N SER A 32 -12.11 12.08 -1.82
CA SER A 32 -11.66 13.17 -0.94
C SER A 32 -10.58 12.72 0.04
N ILE A 33 -10.70 11.52 0.65
CA ILE A 33 -9.67 10.97 1.54
C ILE A 33 -8.37 10.76 0.77
N SER A 34 -8.45 10.08 -0.38
CA SER A 34 -7.27 9.79 -1.21
C SER A 34 -6.58 11.08 -1.70
N ALA A 35 -7.36 12.07 -2.13
CA ALA A 35 -6.86 13.37 -2.57
C ALA A 35 -6.18 14.12 -1.41
N ALA A 36 -6.83 14.20 -0.24
CA ALA A 36 -6.33 14.94 0.90
C ALA A 36 -5.03 14.32 1.46
N LEU A 37 -5.01 13.01 1.71
CA LEU A 37 -3.81 12.30 2.19
C LEU A 37 -2.63 12.48 1.22
N THR A 38 -2.88 12.31 -0.08
CA THR A 38 -1.82 12.43 -1.10
C THR A 38 -1.33 13.87 -1.24
N THR A 39 -2.24 14.85 -1.14
CA THR A 39 -1.88 16.28 -1.17
C THR A 39 -0.99 16.66 0.00
N VAL A 40 -1.34 16.25 1.22
CA VAL A 40 -0.48 16.46 2.40
C VAL A 40 0.87 15.78 2.21
N GLY A 41 0.88 14.53 1.72
CA GLY A 41 2.12 13.81 1.42
C GLY A 41 3.00 14.57 0.43
N ALA A 42 2.42 15.10 -0.65
CA ALA A 42 3.13 15.91 -1.64
C ALA A 42 3.70 17.20 -1.02
N ILE A 43 2.90 17.93 -0.23
CA ILE A 43 3.34 19.15 0.46
C ILE A 43 4.54 18.86 1.38
N VAL A 44 4.45 17.80 2.19
CA VAL A 44 5.52 17.39 3.10
C VAL A 44 6.80 17.05 2.33
N MET A 45 6.70 16.30 1.24
CA MET A 45 7.87 15.95 0.42
C MET A 45 8.48 17.18 -0.26
N VAL A 46 7.67 18.06 -0.82
CA VAL A 46 8.13 19.32 -1.40
C VAL A 46 8.86 20.17 -0.34
N PHE A 47 8.29 20.29 0.86
CA PHE A 47 8.91 21.01 1.97
C PHE A 47 10.28 20.41 2.34
N ILE A 48 10.35 19.08 2.49
CA ILE A 48 11.62 18.39 2.81
C ILE A 48 12.67 18.67 1.72
N VAL A 49 12.30 18.50 0.44
CA VAL A 49 13.28 18.62 -0.66
C VAL A 49 13.69 20.06 -0.91
N ARG A 50 12.73 20.99 -0.94
CA ARG A 50 13.00 22.39 -1.32
C ARG A 50 13.50 23.23 -0.16
N VAL A 51 12.98 23.04 1.05
CA VAL A 51 13.30 23.87 2.22
C VAL A 51 14.43 23.24 3.03
N ILE A 52 14.34 21.97 3.38
CA ILE A 52 15.33 21.31 4.24
C ILE A 52 16.58 20.93 3.44
N GLN A 53 16.41 20.19 2.32
CA GLN A 53 17.55 19.70 1.54
C GLN A 53 18.05 20.70 0.50
N ARG A 54 17.25 21.71 0.14
CA ARG A 54 17.55 22.74 -0.86
C ARG A 54 17.94 22.18 -2.22
N ARG A 55 17.36 21.03 -2.62
CA ARG A 55 17.62 20.36 -3.89
C ARG A 55 16.67 20.82 -5.00
N PRO A 56 17.12 20.86 -6.27
CA PRO A 56 16.24 21.11 -7.40
C PRO A 56 15.39 19.88 -7.72
N LEU A 57 14.09 20.07 -7.96
CA LEU A 57 13.16 19.01 -8.39
C LEU A 57 13.02 18.93 -9.91
N LEU A 58 13.14 20.08 -10.58
CA LEU A 58 12.83 20.24 -12.01
C LEU A 58 13.63 19.31 -12.94
N PRO A 59 14.94 19.05 -12.73
CA PRO A 59 15.70 18.16 -13.60
C PRO A 59 15.11 16.76 -13.70
N THR A 60 14.63 16.20 -12.61
CA THR A 60 14.01 14.86 -12.57
C THR A 60 12.71 14.83 -13.39
N LEU A 61 11.90 15.89 -13.29
CA LEU A 61 10.67 16.03 -14.08
C LEU A 61 10.95 16.10 -15.58
N ILE A 62 11.86 16.98 -16.00
CA ILE A 62 12.15 17.22 -17.42
C ILE A 62 12.68 15.94 -18.07
N SER A 63 13.54 15.20 -17.39
CA SER A 63 14.16 13.99 -17.93
C SER A 63 13.22 12.78 -17.95
N ASN A 64 12.20 12.73 -17.09
CA ASN A 64 11.40 11.52 -16.88
C ASN A 64 9.89 11.77 -16.69
N PRO A 65 9.23 12.63 -17.52
CA PRO A 65 7.84 13.00 -17.27
C PRO A 65 6.87 11.81 -17.37
N VAL A 66 7.06 10.94 -18.34
CA VAL A 66 6.17 9.77 -18.56
C VAL A 66 6.31 8.71 -17.46
N PRO A 67 7.52 8.27 -17.07
CA PRO A 67 7.69 7.39 -15.94
C PRO A 67 7.05 7.92 -14.65
N LEU A 68 7.24 9.20 -14.34
CA LEU A 68 6.67 9.82 -13.14
C LEU A 68 5.14 9.82 -13.16
N LEU A 69 4.54 10.11 -14.31
CA LEU A 69 3.08 10.08 -14.47
C LEU A 69 2.53 8.66 -14.35
N VAL A 70 3.13 7.69 -15.04
CA VAL A 70 2.72 6.27 -14.93
C VAL A 70 2.79 5.79 -13.50
N MET A 71 3.88 6.10 -12.79
CA MET A 71 4.05 5.68 -11.41
C MET A 71 3.10 6.41 -10.44
N SER A 72 2.74 7.67 -10.69
CA SER A 72 1.75 8.36 -9.86
C SER A 72 0.39 7.67 -9.91
N LEU A 73 0.00 7.15 -11.06
CA LEU A 73 -1.25 6.40 -11.24
C LEU A 73 -1.15 5.00 -10.63
N THR A 74 -0.07 4.27 -10.92
CA THR A 74 0.05 2.85 -10.60
C THR A 74 0.62 2.56 -9.22
N ALA A 75 1.42 3.46 -8.65
CA ALA A 75 1.94 3.32 -7.30
C ALA A 75 1.03 3.92 -6.23
N ILE A 76 0.35 5.02 -6.56
CA ILE A 76 -0.35 5.83 -5.55
C ILE A 76 -1.85 5.90 -5.85
N SER A 77 -2.25 6.54 -6.96
CA SER A 77 -3.66 6.90 -7.16
C SER A 77 -4.59 5.69 -7.16
N LEU A 78 -4.35 4.70 -8.01
CA LEU A 78 -5.21 3.52 -8.11
C LEU A 78 -5.14 2.61 -6.88
N PRO A 79 -3.94 2.24 -6.36
CA PRO A 79 -3.87 1.43 -5.14
C PRO A 79 -4.48 2.13 -3.93
N GLN A 80 -4.18 3.39 -3.69
CA GLN A 80 -4.73 4.15 -2.56
C GLN A 80 -6.26 4.23 -2.64
N LEU A 81 -6.80 4.59 -3.80
CA LEU A 81 -8.24 4.70 -3.99
C LEU A 81 -8.91 3.33 -3.80
N SER A 82 -8.29 2.24 -4.24
CA SER A 82 -8.85 0.89 -4.05
C SER A 82 -8.94 0.48 -2.58
N VAL A 83 -7.95 0.85 -1.76
CA VAL A 83 -7.97 0.61 -0.31
C VAL A 83 -9.08 1.42 0.35
N VAL A 84 -9.15 2.72 0.09
CA VAL A 84 -10.15 3.61 0.72
C VAL A 84 -11.58 3.24 0.30
N ILE A 85 -11.79 2.80 -0.95
CA ILE A 85 -13.11 2.29 -1.38
C ILE A 85 -13.45 1.00 -0.61
N ALA A 86 -12.49 0.11 -0.46
CA ALA A 86 -12.73 -1.19 0.17
C ALA A 86 -13.01 -1.07 1.67
N GLU A 87 -12.36 -0.17 2.38
CA GLU A 87 -12.53 -0.01 3.82
C GLU A 87 -13.94 0.44 4.22
N LYS A 88 -14.76 0.94 3.30
CA LYS A 88 -16.20 1.19 3.56
C LYS A 88 -16.98 -0.07 3.93
N ASP A 89 -16.57 -1.22 3.40
CA ASP A 89 -17.26 -2.51 3.58
C ASP A 89 -16.39 -3.55 4.29
N VAL A 90 -15.11 -3.22 4.55
CA VAL A 90 -14.09 -4.14 5.06
C VAL A 90 -13.38 -3.52 6.25
N ALA A 91 -13.42 -4.19 7.39
CA ALA A 91 -12.74 -3.71 8.60
C ALA A 91 -11.23 -3.48 8.38
N PRO A 92 -10.62 -2.43 8.99
CA PRO A 92 -9.21 -2.08 8.78
C PRO A 92 -8.22 -3.22 9.01
N GLY A 93 -8.45 -4.05 10.02
CA GLY A 93 -7.62 -5.23 10.29
C GLY A 93 -7.70 -6.28 9.18
N LEU A 94 -8.89 -6.50 8.60
CA LEU A 94 -9.05 -7.39 7.45
C LEU A 94 -8.38 -6.80 6.20
N ALA A 95 -8.52 -5.49 5.95
CA ALA A 95 -7.84 -4.80 4.85
C ALA A 95 -6.32 -4.99 4.94
N ALA A 96 -5.73 -4.86 6.14
CA ALA A 96 -4.31 -5.14 6.36
C ALA A 96 -3.93 -6.59 6.01
N VAL A 97 -4.76 -7.57 6.38
CA VAL A 97 -4.52 -9.00 6.05
C VAL A 97 -4.66 -9.26 4.56
N ILE A 98 -5.59 -8.62 3.85
CA ILE A 98 -5.72 -8.70 2.39
C ILE A 98 -4.42 -8.25 1.70
N GLY A 99 -3.67 -7.33 2.30
CA GLY A 99 -2.34 -6.92 1.83
C GLY A 99 -1.35 -8.09 1.63
N THR A 100 -1.55 -9.25 2.29
CA THR A 100 -0.73 -10.45 2.05
C THR A 100 -0.92 -11.04 0.64
N THR A 101 -1.96 -10.63 -0.09
CA THR A 101 -2.17 -11.03 -1.48
C THR A 101 -1.15 -10.42 -2.43
N VAL A 102 -0.53 -9.27 -2.08
CA VAL A 102 0.45 -8.57 -2.94
C VAL A 102 1.66 -9.44 -3.29
N PRO A 103 2.37 -10.11 -2.36
CA PRO A 103 3.45 -11.04 -2.71
C PRO A 103 2.97 -12.26 -3.50
N VAL A 104 1.76 -12.74 -3.21
CA VAL A 104 1.11 -13.82 -3.97
C VAL A 104 0.91 -13.39 -5.42
N ALA A 105 0.34 -12.20 -5.62
CA ALA A 105 0.14 -11.61 -6.93
C ALA A 105 1.46 -11.35 -7.66
N THR A 106 2.49 -10.89 -6.93
CA THR A 106 3.85 -10.69 -7.47
C THR A 106 4.39 -12.00 -8.03
N PHE A 107 4.24 -13.10 -7.28
CA PHE A 107 4.67 -14.42 -7.77
C PHE A 107 3.88 -14.84 -9.02
N LEU A 108 2.55 -14.73 -9.01
CA LEU A 108 1.72 -15.11 -10.15
C LEU A 108 2.11 -14.33 -11.42
N VAL A 109 2.26 -13.02 -11.32
CA VAL A 109 2.70 -12.18 -12.44
C VAL A 109 4.10 -12.60 -12.92
N SER A 110 5.05 -12.80 -12.01
CA SER A 110 6.42 -13.18 -12.34
C SER A 110 6.53 -14.58 -12.96
N ALA A 111 5.74 -15.55 -12.48
CA ALA A 111 5.81 -16.94 -12.93
C ALA A 111 5.02 -17.20 -14.22
N PHE A 112 3.84 -16.58 -14.38
CA PHE A 112 2.92 -16.90 -15.47
C PHE A 112 2.94 -15.87 -16.60
N ILE A 113 3.13 -14.59 -16.30
CA ILE A 113 3.11 -13.50 -17.27
C ILE A 113 4.54 -13.20 -17.72
N LEU A 114 5.42 -12.85 -16.78
CA LEU A 114 6.81 -12.46 -17.12
C LEU A 114 7.73 -13.65 -17.35
N LYS A 115 7.36 -14.83 -16.86
CA LYS A 115 8.14 -16.08 -16.96
C LYS A 115 9.58 -15.94 -16.40
N THR A 116 9.76 -15.01 -15.44
CA THR A 116 11.05 -14.75 -14.78
C THR A 116 11.27 -15.60 -13.55
N THR A 117 10.21 -16.20 -13.00
CA THR A 117 10.27 -17.07 -11.82
C THR A 117 9.78 -18.47 -12.19
N PRO A 118 10.56 -19.54 -11.88
CA PRO A 118 10.14 -20.92 -12.13
C PRO A 118 8.85 -21.26 -11.36
N LYS A 119 7.97 -22.02 -12.02
CA LYS A 119 6.77 -22.57 -11.40
C LYS A 119 7.16 -23.59 -10.35
N ASN A 120 6.88 -23.33 -9.09
CA ASN A 120 7.23 -24.18 -7.97
C ASN A 120 5.96 -24.56 -7.19
N TRP A 121 5.81 -25.85 -6.89
CA TRP A 121 4.66 -26.35 -6.12
C TRP A 121 4.58 -25.75 -4.71
N ILE A 122 5.72 -25.38 -4.08
CA ILE A 122 5.77 -24.73 -2.77
C ILE A 122 5.08 -23.35 -2.85
N ASN A 123 5.30 -22.62 -3.93
CA ASN A 123 4.65 -21.32 -4.15
C ASN A 123 3.14 -21.49 -4.33
N LEU A 124 2.71 -22.48 -5.11
CA LEU A 124 1.27 -22.79 -5.27
C LEU A 124 0.61 -23.16 -3.93
N LEU A 125 1.27 -24.02 -3.15
CA LEU A 125 0.81 -24.38 -1.82
C LEU A 125 0.72 -23.14 -0.91
N GLY A 126 1.75 -22.30 -0.94
CA GLY A 126 1.79 -21.04 -0.18
C GLY A 126 0.63 -20.10 -0.53
N ILE A 127 0.27 -19.99 -1.81
CA ILE A 127 -0.88 -19.22 -2.27
C ILE A 127 -2.18 -19.77 -1.66
N PHE A 128 -2.42 -21.07 -1.77
CA PHE A 128 -3.63 -21.69 -1.20
C PHE A 128 -3.72 -21.47 0.31
N VAL A 129 -2.61 -21.64 1.02
CA VAL A 129 -2.54 -21.42 2.47
C VAL A 129 -2.79 -19.95 2.81
N ALA A 130 -2.20 -19.00 2.08
CA ALA A 130 -2.41 -17.56 2.32
C ALA A 130 -3.88 -17.17 2.10
N VAL A 131 -4.49 -17.60 1.01
CA VAL A 131 -5.91 -17.34 0.71
C VAL A 131 -6.83 -17.98 1.76
N ALA A 132 -6.57 -19.23 2.16
CA ALA A 132 -7.32 -19.88 3.23
C ALA A 132 -7.22 -19.10 4.55
N GLY A 133 -6.03 -18.57 4.88
CA GLY A 133 -5.83 -17.71 6.04
C GLY A 133 -6.65 -16.42 5.99
N ILE A 134 -6.69 -15.74 4.84
CA ILE A 134 -7.50 -14.53 4.63
C ILE A 134 -9.00 -14.84 4.82
N VAL A 135 -9.49 -15.91 4.21
CA VAL A 135 -10.89 -16.33 4.34
C VAL A 135 -11.24 -16.68 5.78
N THR A 136 -10.32 -17.35 6.50
CA THR A 136 -10.50 -17.67 7.92
C THR A 136 -10.51 -16.40 8.77
N PHE A 137 -9.61 -15.45 8.50
CA PHE A 137 -9.55 -14.18 9.23
C PHE A 137 -10.83 -13.35 9.05
N ALA A 138 -11.35 -13.33 7.82
CA ALA A 138 -12.51 -12.52 7.44
C ALA A 138 -13.84 -13.02 8.00
N ASP A 139 -13.88 -14.18 8.61
CA ASP A 139 -15.08 -14.92 8.99
C ASP A 139 -16.12 -14.97 7.84
N PRO A 140 -16.24 -16.12 7.14
CA PRO A 140 -17.15 -16.24 5.99
C PRO A 140 -18.60 -15.85 6.28
N LYS A 141 -19.05 -15.99 7.55
CA LYS A 141 -20.41 -15.61 7.95
C LYS A 141 -20.58 -14.09 7.96
N GLU A 142 -19.60 -13.36 8.47
CA GLU A 142 -19.60 -11.88 8.45
C GLU A 142 -19.47 -11.34 7.03
N LEU A 143 -18.58 -11.94 6.21
CA LEU A 143 -18.45 -11.57 4.79
C LEU A 143 -19.75 -11.75 3.99
N MET A 144 -20.49 -12.82 4.24
CA MET A 144 -21.77 -13.06 3.57
C MET A 144 -22.91 -12.17 4.08
N ALA A 145 -22.81 -11.66 5.30
CA ALA A 145 -23.79 -10.75 5.88
C ALA A 145 -23.68 -9.33 5.31
N HIS A 146 -22.49 -8.90 4.87
CA HIS A 146 -22.25 -7.57 4.33
C HIS A 146 -22.30 -7.58 2.80
N LYS A 147 -23.40 -7.08 2.23
CA LYS A 147 -23.54 -6.86 0.78
C LYS A 147 -22.46 -5.87 0.35
N GLY A 148 -21.55 -6.27 -0.49
CA GLY A 148 -20.46 -5.40 -0.96
C GLY A 148 -19.05 -5.84 -0.52
N ALA A 149 -18.89 -6.54 0.60
CA ALA A 149 -17.58 -6.94 1.10
C ALA A 149 -16.76 -7.72 0.05
N ILE A 150 -17.37 -8.64 -0.70
CA ILE A 150 -16.68 -9.43 -1.74
C ILE A 150 -16.21 -8.53 -2.89
N SER A 151 -17.03 -7.58 -3.34
CA SER A 151 -16.64 -6.63 -4.39
C SER A 151 -15.53 -5.71 -3.93
N SER A 152 -15.61 -5.22 -2.70
CA SER A 152 -14.60 -4.35 -2.08
C SER A 152 -13.27 -5.05 -1.91
N ILE A 153 -13.26 -6.33 -1.49
CA ILE A 153 -12.05 -7.17 -1.49
C ILE A 153 -11.47 -7.29 -2.90
N GLY A 154 -12.32 -7.53 -3.91
CA GLY A 154 -11.90 -7.61 -5.32
C GLY A 154 -11.26 -6.31 -5.83
N ILE A 155 -11.83 -5.15 -5.48
CA ILE A 155 -11.29 -3.82 -5.81
C ILE A 155 -9.91 -3.63 -5.16
N MET A 156 -9.77 -3.97 -3.89
CA MET A 156 -8.51 -3.86 -3.17
C MET A 156 -7.42 -4.77 -3.75
N MET A 157 -7.79 -6.02 -4.10
CA MET A 157 -6.87 -6.95 -4.76
C MET A 157 -6.44 -6.43 -6.15
N ALA A 158 -7.35 -5.83 -6.93
CA ALA A 158 -7.01 -5.21 -8.20
C ALA A 158 -6.02 -4.05 -8.03
N GLY A 159 -6.22 -3.18 -7.03
CA GLY A 159 -5.25 -2.14 -6.66
C GLY A 159 -3.89 -2.70 -6.26
N GLY A 160 -3.88 -3.80 -5.51
CA GLY A 160 -2.65 -4.53 -5.17
C GLY A 160 -1.91 -5.08 -6.40
N LEU A 161 -2.62 -5.62 -7.40
CA LEU A 161 -2.03 -6.06 -8.68
C LEU A 161 -1.40 -4.90 -9.46
N VAL A 162 -2.06 -3.75 -9.48
CA VAL A 162 -1.53 -2.51 -10.11
C VAL A 162 -0.25 -2.07 -9.39
N PHE A 163 -0.23 -2.12 -8.06
CA PHE A 163 0.97 -1.80 -7.27
C PHE A 163 2.12 -2.76 -7.55
N VAL A 164 1.85 -4.06 -7.72
CA VAL A 164 2.85 -5.06 -8.13
C VAL A 164 3.44 -4.73 -9.49
N ALA A 165 2.59 -4.43 -10.49
CA ALA A 165 3.02 -4.03 -11.81
C ALA A 165 3.90 -2.76 -11.77
N ASN A 166 3.53 -1.78 -10.92
CA ASN A 166 4.36 -0.62 -10.66
C ASN A 166 5.74 -0.98 -10.10
N GLY A 167 5.84 -1.90 -9.13
CA GLY A 167 7.13 -2.30 -8.58
C GLY A 167 8.10 -2.84 -9.63
N ILE A 168 7.60 -3.64 -10.58
CA ILE A 168 8.36 -4.16 -11.72
C ILE A 168 8.77 -3.02 -12.66
N TYR A 169 7.85 -2.12 -12.97
CA TYR A 169 8.10 -0.95 -13.81
C TYR A 169 9.13 -0.02 -13.18
N ALA A 170 8.97 0.32 -11.91
CA ALA A 170 9.86 1.20 -11.16
C ALA A 170 11.31 0.70 -11.16
N GLN A 171 11.51 -0.60 -10.95
CA GLN A 171 12.84 -1.20 -10.97
C GLN A 171 13.55 -1.00 -12.31
N ARG A 172 12.82 -1.06 -13.42
CA ARG A 172 13.40 -0.94 -14.77
C ARG A 172 13.54 0.52 -15.22
N ALA A 173 12.55 1.34 -14.93
CA ALA A 173 12.45 2.68 -15.49
C ALA A 173 13.07 3.78 -14.60
N THR A 174 13.16 3.57 -13.28
CA THR A 174 13.48 4.66 -12.35
C THR A 174 14.49 4.33 -11.27
N SER A 175 15.11 3.14 -11.27
CA SER A 175 16.11 2.74 -10.25
C SER A 175 17.35 3.63 -10.20
N HIS A 176 17.66 4.31 -11.31
CA HIS A 176 18.78 5.24 -11.45
C HIS A 176 18.48 6.66 -10.98
N LEU A 177 17.22 6.97 -10.67
CA LEU A 177 16.80 8.31 -10.26
C LEU A 177 17.04 8.54 -8.76
N ASP A 178 17.12 9.82 -8.38
CA ASP A 178 17.07 10.22 -6.97
C ASP A 178 15.70 9.86 -6.38
N GLN A 179 15.69 8.94 -5.42
CA GLN A 179 14.45 8.36 -4.88
C GLN A 179 13.59 9.39 -4.13
N ILE A 180 14.20 10.44 -3.58
CA ILE A 180 13.44 11.48 -2.91
C ILE A 180 12.76 12.41 -3.94
N ALA A 181 13.44 12.76 -5.02
CA ALA A 181 12.87 13.54 -6.10
C ALA A 181 11.79 12.73 -6.85
N LEU A 182 12.04 11.44 -7.08
CA LEU A 182 11.06 10.50 -7.63
C LEU A 182 9.78 10.49 -6.79
N THR A 183 9.90 10.19 -5.49
CA THR A 183 8.75 10.12 -4.57
C THR A 183 7.99 11.44 -4.54
N THR A 184 8.71 12.57 -4.53
CA THR A 184 8.09 13.90 -4.53
C THR A 184 7.21 14.10 -5.77
N TRP A 185 7.72 13.81 -6.96
CA TRP A 185 6.97 14.01 -8.21
C TRP A 185 5.79 13.06 -8.37
N ILE A 186 5.94 11.80 -8.01
CA ILE A 186 4.81 10.86 -8.10
C ILE A 186 3.68 11.25 -7.14
N LEU A 187 4.01 11.79 -5.95
CA LEU A 187 3.01 12.34 -5.02
C LEU A 187 2.36 13.62 -5.55
N ILE A 188 3.13 14.53 -6.16
CA ILE A 188 2.58 15.76 -6.77
C ILE A 188 1.57 15.40 -7.87
N PHE A 189 1.94 14.53 -8.81
CA PHE A 189 1.04 14.14 -9.90
C PHE A 189 -0.19 13.39 -9.40
N ALA A 190 -0.03 12.49 -8.43
CA ALA A 190 -1.15 11.80 -7.81
C ALA A 190 -2.08 12.78 -7.06
N ALA A 191 -1.51 13.73 -6.32
CA ALA A 191 -2.28 14.77 -5.62
C ALA A 191 -3.08 15.64 -6.60
N ILE A 192 -2.46 16.10 -7.68
CA ILE A 192 -3.15 16.88 -8.72
C ILE A 192 -4.28 16.05 -9.34
N GLY A 193 -4.01 14.82 -9.75
CA GLY A 193 -4.99 13.95 -10.40
C GLY A 193 -6.18 13.63 -9.48
N LEU A 194 -5.91 13.17 -8.25
CA LEU A 194 -6.95 12.82 -7.29
C LEU A 194 -7.76 14.05 -6.83
N SER A 195 -7.10 15.20 -6.60
CA SER A 195 -7.79 16.42 -6.22
C SER A 195 -8.65 16.96 -7.37
N THR A 196 -8.19 16.88 -8.62
CA THR A 196 -9.00 17.25 -9.78
C THR A 196 -10.23 16.36 -9.90
N LEU A 197 -10.06 15.04 -9.73
CA LEU A 197 -11.20 14.12 -9.73
C LEU A 197 -12.18 14.41 -8.60
N ALA A 198 -11.68 14.67 -7.38
CA ALA A 198 -12.53 15.03 -6.26
C ALA A 198 -13.33 16.32 -6.52
N LEU A 199 -12.67 17.36 -7.05
CA LEU A 199 -13.35 18.62 -7.42
C LEU A 199 -14.41 18.43 -8.50
N VAL A 200 -14.13 17.61 -9.51
CA VAL A 200 -15.07 17.39 -10.63
C VAL A 200 -16.26 16.51 -10.24
N PHE A 201 -16.02 15.42 -9.49
CA PHE A 201 -17.08 14.45 -9.18
C PHE A 201 -17.81 14.71 -7.86
N GLU A 202 -17.20 15.45 -6.93
CA GLU A 202 -17.78 15.72 -5.61
C GLU A 202 -18.17 17.21 -5.43
N GLY A 203 -17.89 18.03 -6.43
CA GLY A 203 -18.34 19.43 -6.48
C GLY A 203 -17.58 20.40 -5.58
N GLY A 204 -16.44 20.00 -5.01
CA GLY A 204 -15.61 20.88 -4.19
C GLY A 204 -14.88 20.16 -3.06
N LEU A 205 -14.18 20.94 -2.23
CA LEU A 205 -13.55 20.42 -1.00
C LEU A 205 -14.65 20.25 0.07
N PRO A 206 -14.75 19.08 0.71
CA PRO A 206 -15.73 18.86 1.77
C PRO A 206 -15.48 19.82 2.94
N GLU A 207 -16.56 20.45 3.45
CA GLU A 207 -16.48 21.31 4.64
C GLU A 207 -15.89 20.57 5.85
N ALA A 208 -16.06 19.27 5.89
CA ALA A 208 -15.50 18.39 6.91
C ALA A 208 -13.96 18.50 7.04
N LEU A 209 -13.24 18.87 5.97
CA LEU A 209 -11.79 19.13 6.02
C LEU A 209 -11.44 20.35 6.87
N LEU A 210 -12.41 21.24 7.19
CA LEU A 210 -12.19 22.35 8.10
C LEU A 210 -12.27 21.93 9.57
N ASN A 211 -12.74 20.72 9.86
CA ASN A 211 -12.75 20.19 11.21
C ASN A 211 -11.32 19.89 11.67
N THR A 212 -10.91 20.47 12.79
CA THR A 212 -9.54 20.34 13.32
C THR A 212 -9.11 18.89 13.55
N LYS A 213 -10.02 18.02 13.99
CA LYS A 213 -9.72 16.59 14.18
C LYS A 213 -9.43 15.92 12.85
N VAL A 214 -10.32 16.09 11.86
CA VAL A 214 -10.14 15.53 10.51
C VAL A 214 -8.85 16.05 9.87
N LEU A 215 -8.57 17.36 10.02
CA LEU A 215 -7.35 17.97 9.50
C LEU A 215 -6.08 17.39 10.14
N MET A 216 -6.09 17.11 11.46
CA MET A 216 -4.98 16.46 12.15
C MET A 216 -4.79 15.01 11.68
N GLU A 217 -5.87 14.24 11.53
CA GLU A 217 -5.82 12.85 11.05
C GLU A 217 -5.31 12.77 9.61
N ILE A 218 -5.80 13.62 8.72
CA ILE A 218 -5.32 13.74 7.33
C ILE A 218 -3.87 14.26 7.30
N GLY A 219 -3.53 15.24 8.15
CA GLY A 219 -2.16 15.76 8.28
C GLY A 219 -1.18 14.69 8.71
N PHE A 220 -1.49 13.94 9.75
CA PHE A 220 -0.68 12.81 10.21
C PHE A 220 -0.63 11.69 9.15
N GLY A 221 -1.78 11.28 8.62
CA GLY A 221 -1.88 10.24 7.61
C GLY A 221 -1.06 10.58 6.37
N GLY A 222 -1.24 11.76 5.78
CA GLY A 222 -0.51 12.19 4.60
C GLY A 222 1.01 12.26 4.82
N ALA A 223 1.45 12.78 5.99
CA ALA A 223 2.86 12.86 6.32
C ALA A 223 3.49 11.47 6.52
N ILE A 224 2.83 10.57 7.21
CA ILE A 224 3.38 9.27 7.59
C ILE A 224 3.13 8.23 6.48
N THR A 225 1.86 8.07 6.04
CA THR A 225 1.51 6.97 5.13
C THR A 225 1.81 7.26 3.67
N MET A 226 1.78 8.54 3.26
CA MET A 226 2.11 8.95 1.91
C MET A 226 3.55 9.42 1.78
N ALA A 227 3.99 10.45 2.51
CA ALA A 227 5.34 10.97 2.33
C ALA A 227 6.41 10.01 2.86
N ALA A 228 6.38 9.70 4.16
CA ALA A 228 7.44 8.91 4.79
C ALA A 228 7.45 7.46 4.27
N ALA A 229 6.30 6.78 4.21
CA ALA A 229 6.25 5.38 3.82
C ALA A 229 6.69 5.15 2.38
N TYR A 230 6.20 5.96 1.41
CA TYR A 230 6.61 5.83 0.01
C TYR A 230 8.08 6.19 -0.21
N TYR A 231 8.59 7.22 0.48
CA TYR A 231 10.01 7.54 0.44
C TYR A 231 10.87 6.39 0.97
N LEU A 232 10.52 5.83 2.12
CA LEU A 232 11.23 4.70 2.71
C LEU A 232 11.16 3.45 1.83
N TYR A 233 10.01 3.21 1.17
CA TYR A 233 9.84 2.11 0.21
C TYR A 233 10.80 2.23 -0.98
N TYR A 234 10.79 3.37 -1.68
CA TYR A 234 11.67 3.56 -2.83
C TYR A 234 13.15 3.63 -2.43
N PHE A 235 13.44 4.22 -1.27
CA PHE A 235 14.79 4.20 -0.72
C PHE A 235 15.28 2.77 -0.44
N LEU A 236 14.44 1.95 0.16
CA LEU A 236 14.75 0.55 0.46
C LEU A 236 14.85 -0.29 -0.81
N LEU A 237 13.96 -0.06 -1.77
CA LEU A 237 13.96 -0.71 -3.08
C LEU A 237 15.27 -0.44 -3.83
N ALA A 238 15.74 0.80 -3.85
CA ALA A 238 16.99 1.18 -4.50
C ALA A 238 18.22 0.63 -3.77
N ARG A 239 18.20 0.58 -2.43
CA ARG A 239 19.36 0.20 -1.61
C ARG A 239 19.50 -1.29 -1.38
N ALA A 240 18.41 -1.99 -1.12
CA ALA A 240 18.41 -3.40 -0.72
C ALA A 240 17.74 -4.33 -1.73
N GLY A 241 17.19 -3.75 -2.80
CA GLY A 241 16.51 -4.47 -3.86
C GLY A 241 15.08 -4.89 -3.52
N PRO A 242 14.34 -5.35 -4.53
CA PRO A 242 12.91 -5.66 -4.40
C PRO A 242 12.64 -6.82 -3.44
N SER A 243 13.49 -7.85 -3.43
CA SER A 243 13.31 -9.01 -2.53
C SER A 243 13.32 -8.62 -1.06
N PHE A 244 14.19 -7.69 -0.66
CA PHE A 244 14.23 -7.20 0.72
C PHE A 244 13.07 -6.22 0.99
N ALA A 245 12.77 -5.32 0.07
CA ALA A 245 11.67 -4.39 0.22
C ALA A 245 10.33 -5.12 0.40
N CYS A 246 10.09 -6.22 -0.34
CA CYS A 246 8.85 -7.01 -0.22
C CYS A 246 8.62 -7.65 1.16
N LEU A 247 9.63 -7.68 2.05
CA LEU A 247 9.45 -8.19 3.42
C LEU A 247 8.44 -7.39 4.25
N TYR A 248 8.07 -6.17 3.83
CA TYR A 248 6.98 -5.42 4.46
C TYR A 248 5.68 -6.22 4.52
N ALA A 249 5.44 -7.08 3.55
CA ALA A 249 4.23 -7.89 3.47
C ALA A 249 4.08 -8.88 4.63
N PHE A 250 5.16 -9.20 5.35
CA PHE A 250 5.10 -9.97 6.60
C PHE A 250 4.81 -9.10 7.81
N LEU A 251 5.18 -7.82 7.78
CA LEU A 251 5.10 -6.93 8.92
C LEU A 251 3.80 -6.11 8.94
N VAL A 252 3.34 -5.66 7.75
CA VAL A 252 2.14 -4.81 7.66
C VAL A 252 0.88 -5.49 8.20
N PRO A 253 0.57 -6.76 7.89
CA PRO A 253 -0.65 -7.39 8.40
C PRO A 253 -0.71 -7.50 9.93
N PRO A 254 0.30 -8.05 10.63
CA PRO A 254 0.22 -8.12 12.08
C PRO A 254 0.25 -6.74 12.74
N LEU A 255 0.99 -5.77 12.18
CA LEU A 255 1.00 -4.39 12.67
C LEU A 255 -0.36 -3.71 12.41
N GLY A 256 -0.96 -3.91 11.24
CA GLY A 256 -2.28 -3.36 10.92
C GLY A 256 -3.38 -3.91 11.81
N VAL A 257 -3.39 -5.21 12.07
CA VAL A 257 -4.30 -5.83 13.02
C VAL A 257 -4.09 -5.29 14.44
N LEU A 258 -2.84 -5.19 14.89
CA LEU A 258 -2.50 -4.64 16.20
C LEU A 258 -2.99 -3.19 16.34
N LEU A 259 -2.70 -2.34 15.38
CA LEU A 259 -3.14 -0.94 15.37
C LEU A 259 -4.66 -0.83 15.29
N SER A 260 -5.33 -1.71 14.53
CA SER A 260 -6.80 -1.73 14.44
C SER A 260 -7.46 -2.11 15.78
N VAL A 261 -6.86 -3.02 16.53
CA VAL A 261 -7.31 -3.36 17.90
C VAL A 261 -7.11 -2.17 18.84
N MET A 262 -5.94 -1.50 18.75
CA MET A 262 -5.59 -0.41 19.68
C MET A 262 -6.37 0.88 19.41
N PHE A 263 -6.63 1.21 18.13
CA PHE A 263 -7.10 2.54 17.74
C PHE A 263 -8.41 2.55 16.94
N ALA A 264 -8.78 1.45 16.27
CA ALA A 264 -10.02 1.35 15.48
C ALA A 264 -11.12 0.50 16.17
N GLY A 265 -10.90 0.09 17.44
CA GLY A 265 -11.88 -0.65 18.21
C GLY A 265 -12.15 -2.09 17.73
N MET A 266 -11.26 -2.64 16.89
CA MET A 266 -11.39 -4.01 16.41
C MET A 266 -11.27 -5.01 17.58
N THR A 267 -12.23 -5.94 17.68
CA THR A 267 -12.16 -7.07 18.60
C THR A 267 -11.66 -8.31 17.88
N LEU A 268 -10.71 -9.02 18.46
CA LEU A 268 -10.18 -10.25 17.89
C LEU A 268 -10.92 -11.46 18.47
N ASN A 269 -11.36 -12.34 17.58
CA ASN A 269 -11.78 -13.68 17.93
C ASN A 269 -10.69 -14.72 17.57
N VAL A 270 -10.91 -15.99 17.93
CA VAL A 270 -9.96 -17.06 17.65
C VAL A 270 -9.71 -17.23 16.15
N LEU A 271 -10.74 -17.06 15.30
CA LEU A 271 -10.61 -17.18 13.85
C LEU A 271 -9.71 -16.09 13.28
N ASN A 272 -9.77 -14.86 13.80
CA ASN A 272 -8.88 -13.77 13.37
C ASN A 272 -7.41 -14.11 13.66
N VAL A 273 -7.11 -14.62 14.86
CA VAL A 273 -5.72 -14.98 15.24
C VAL A 273 -5.21 -16.16 14.40
N VAL A 274 -6.02 -17.19 14.24
CA VAL A 274 -5.69 -18.38 13.43
C VAL A 274 -5.53 -17.96 11.96
N GLY A 275 -6.48 -17.20 11.41
CA GLY A 275 -6.45 -16.73 10.02
C GLY A 275 -5.22 -15.88 9.71
N LEU A 276 -4.83 -14.96 10.61
CA LEU A 276 -3.60 -14.19 10.48
C LEU A 276 -2.37 -15.11 10.46
N GLY A 277 -2.27 -16.04 11.39
CA GLY A 277 -1.17 -17.00 11.45
C GLY A 277 -1.06 -17.86 10.19
N VAL A 278 -2.20 -18.36 9.69
CA VAL A 278 -2.26 -19.17 8.46
C VAL A 278 -1.88 -18.32 7.24
N SER A 279 -2.36 -17.08 7.13
CA SER A 279 -2.01 -16.20 6.00
C SER A 279 -0.51 -15.86 5.96
N LEU A 280 0.09 -15.59 7.12
CA LEU A 280 1.53 -15.35 7.23
C LEU A 280 2.36 -16.60 6.92
N MET A 281 1.88 -17.79 7.30
CA MET A 281 2.53 -19.07 6.95
C MET A 281 2.48 -19.31 5.43
N GLY A 282 1.34 -19.04 4.78
CA GLY A 282 1.22 -19.10 3.32
C GLY A 282 2.20 -18.15 2.62
N LEU A 283 2.31 -16.92 3.11
CA LEU A 283 3.26 -15.93 2.61
C LEU A 283 4.72 -16.40 2.78
N ALA A 284 5.07 -16.97 3.93
CA ALA A 284 6.39 -17.55 4.17
C ALA A 284 6.73 -18.67 3.17
N LEU A 285 5.76 -19.55 2.85
CA LEU A 285 5.94 -20.60 1.84
C LEU A 285 6.20 -20.01 0.45
N VAL A 286 5.48 -18.97 0.04
CA VAL A 286 5.74 -18.28 -1.24
C VAL A 286 7.16 -17.72 -1.27
N PHE A 287 7.60 -17.11 -0.17
CA PHE A 287 8.94 -16.54 -0.08
C PHE A 287 10.05 -17.60 -0.14
N ILE A 288 9.89 -18.71 0.60
CA ILE A 288 10.81 -19.85 0.59
C ILE A 288 10.87 -20.47 -0.81
N GLY A 289 9.74 -20.63 -1.48
CA GLY A 289 9.68 -21.16 -2.84
C GLY A 289 10.44 -20.29 -3.83
N ASN A 290 10.32 -18.97 -3.73
CA ASN A 290 11.07 -18.02 -4.57
C ASN A 290 12.58 -18.10 -4.32
N ALA A 291 13.01 -18.14 -3.04
CA ALA A 291 14.42 -18.23 -2.69
C ALA A 291 15.08 -19.52 -3.23
N ARG A 292 14.38 -20.67 -3.15
CA ARG A 292 14.87 -21.94 -3.69
C ARG A 292 14.97 -21.96 -5.21
N SER A 293 14.12 -21.19 -5.88
CA SER A 293 14.13 -21.10 -7.35
C SER A 293 15.26 -20.21 -7.86
N GLY A 294 15.60 -19.14 -7.15
CA GLY A 294 16.71 -18.23 -7.49
C GLY A 294 18.09 -18.84 -7.32
N ASN A 295 18.25 -19.87 -6.47
CA ASN A 295 19.53 -20.60 -6.30
C ASN A 295 19.78 -21.68 -7.38
N ARG A 296 18.85 -21.88 -8.29
CA ARG A 296 18.95 -22.90 -9.37
C ARG A 296 19.20 -22.31 -10.77
N SER A 297 19.25 -20.99 -10.88
CA SER A 297 19.64 -20.24 -12.09
C SER A 297 21.06 -19.67 -11.94
#